data_d789157d2927de3e08481e70af0cbbc1
#
_entry.id   d789157d2927de3e08481e70af0cbbc1
#
_cell.length_a   1.000
_cell.length_b   1.000
_cell.length_c   1.000
_cell.angle_alpha   90.00
_cell.angle_beta   90.00
_cell.angle_gamma   90.00
#
_symmetry.space_group_name_H-M   'P 1'
#
loop_
_entity.id
_entity.type
_entity.pdbx_description
1 polymer ?
#
loop_
_entity_poly.entity_id
_entity_poly.type
_entity_poly.pdbx_seq_one_letter_code
_entity_poly.pdbx_strand_id
1 'polypeptide(L)'
;MAEAAHNIVTARAEALGARLPPLVVKAERIAATVMQGVHGRRRSGQGDAFWQFRPYLPGDAASRVDWRQSARSDRVFIRETEWEAAQTVALWSARGPGMAWRSRDALPTKQERADELLLALAALLLRGGERVRAFGAPRAFIGRAALAPLAGFLPEQAVIPSDPRLPRHARAVLFSDFLAPLEETRAQLAALAAQGLRGHVLQILDSAEETLPFAGHIRFEDPAGGAPAPIPRIEALRGAYQAALARHREGLAALALSLGFSFATHRTDQPPELALLALFQRLEGS
;
A
#
# COMPACT_ATOMS: atom_id res chain seq x y z
N MET A 1 -7.82 19.17 -31.91
CA MET A 1 -7.83 19.13 -30.45
C MET A 1 -8.02 17.70 -29.92
N ALA A 2 -9.01 16.92 -30.38
CA ALA A 2 -9.23 15.55 -29.95
C ALA A 2 -8.09 14.58 -30.32
N GLU A 3 -7.46 14.74 -31.48
CA GLU A 3 -6.37 13.93 -31.99
C GLU A 3 -5.06 14.14 -31.21
N ALA A 4 -4.77 15.38 -30.79
CA ALA A 4 -3.63 15.70 -29.93
C ALA A 4 -3.78 15.12 -28.52
N ALA A 5 -5.00 15.14 -27.95
CA ALA A 5 -5.28 14.52 -26.66
C ALA A 5 -5.17 12.98 -26.73
N HIS A 6 -5.63 12.37 -27.82
CA HIS A 6 -5.50 10.92 -28.05
C HIS A 6 -4.02 10.50 -28.16
N ASN A 7 -3.21 11.25 -28.91
CA ASN A 7 -1.77 10.97 -29.06
C ASN A 7 -1.00 11.11 -27.73
N ILE A 8 -1.37 12.07 -26.87
CA ILE A 8 -0.76 12.23 -25.54
C ILE A 8 -1.13 11.06 -24.62
N VAL A 9 -2.38 10.60 -24.66
CA VAL A 9 -2.82 9.45 -23.87
C VAL A 9 -2.14 8.17 -24.34
N THR A 10 -2.01 7.97 -25.65
CA THR A 10 -1.34 6.80 -26.24
C THR A 10 0.16 6.78 -25.91
N ALA A 11 0.85 7.92 -26.06
CA ALA A 11 2.26 8.03 -25.71
C ALA A 11 2.51 7.83 -24.20
N ARG A 12 1.60 8.29 -23.32
CA ARG A 12 1.65 8.01 -21.89
C ARG A 12 1.42 6.54 -21.56
N ALA A 13 0.47 5.89 -22.21
CA ALA A 13 0.19 4.48 -22.06
C ALA A 13 1.38 3.60 -22.51
N GLU A 14 2.01 3.97 -23.63
CA GLU A 14 3.22 3.30 -24.12
C GLU A 14 4.42 3.50 -23.19
N ALA A 15 4.64 4.72 -22.67
CA ALA A 15 5.68 5.00 -21.69
C ALA A 15 5.44 4.28 -20.36
N LEU A 16 4.20 4.15 -19.93
CA LEU A 16 3.81 3.36 -18.76
C LEU A 16 4.05 1.87 -19.01
N GLY A 17 3.63 1.36 -20.17
CA GLY A 17 3.85 -0.02 -20.60
C GLY A 17 5.33 -0.41 -20.66
N ALA A 18 6.20 0.49 -21.08
CA ALA A 18 7.65 0.27 -21.10
C ALA A 18 8.28 0.26 -19.69
N ARG A 19 7.66 0.94 -18.70
CA ARG A 19 8.14 0.99 -17.31
C ARG A 19 7.65 -0.18 -16.45
N LEU A 20 6.52 -0.78 -16.79
CA LEU A 20 5.87 -1.81 -15.96
C LEU A 20 6.75 -3.06 -15.71
N PRO A 21 7.43 -3.66 -16.72
CA PRO A 21 8.26 -4.82 -16.46
C PRO A 21 9.42 -4.57 -15.48
N PRO A 22 10.21 -3.48 -15.61
CA PRO A 22 11.24 -3.16 -14.63
C PRO A 22 10.70 -2.89 -13.23
N LEU A 23 9.55 -2.22 -13.12
CA LEU A 23 8.90 -1.92 -11.83
C LEU A 23 8.42 -3.21 -11.15
N VAL A 24 7.79 -4.12 -11.89
CA VAL A 24 7.35 -5.43 -11.37
C VAL A 24 8.55 -6.25 -10.89
N VAL A 25 9.62 -6.34 -11.67
CA VAL A 25 10.85 -7.05 -11.27
C VAL A 25 11.45 -6.47 -9.99
N LYS A 26 11.48 -5.13 -9.88
CA LYS A 26 11.98 -4.44 -8.69
C LYS A 26 11.09 -4.72 -7.48
N ALA A 27 9.77 -4.65 -7.63
CA ALA A 27 8.79 -4.96 -6.60
C ALA A 27 8.92 -6.41 -6.11
N GLU A 28 9.08 -7.38 -7.01
CA GLU A 28 9.30 -8.78 -6.65
C GLU A 28 10.61 -9.01 -5.90
N ARG A 29 11.68 -8.29 -6.25
CA ARG A 29 12.95 -8.34 -5.53
C ARG A 29 12.80 -7.85 -4.09
N ILE A 30 12.15 -6.70 -3.90
CA ILE A 30 11.88 -6.13 -2.57
C ILE A 30 11.03 -7.11 -1.75
N ALA A 31 9.94 -7.63 -2.33
CA ALA A 31 9.09 -8.62 -1.67
C ALA A 31 9.87 -9.88 -1.27
N ALA A 32 10.77 -10.38 -2.13
CA ALA A 32 11.59 -11.55 -1.81
C ALA A 32 12.55 -11.28 -0.64
N THR A 33 13.16 -10.09 -0.59
CA THR A 33 14.04 -9.67 0.52
C THR A 33 13.27 -9.64 1.84
N VAL A 34 12.07 -9.07 1.85
CA VAL A 34 11.20 -9.02 3.04
C VAL A 34 10.80 -10.42 3.48
N MET A 35 10.42 -11.30 2.55
CA MET A 35 10.06 -12.70 2.88
C MET A 35 11.23 -13.46 3.52
N GLN A 36 12.46 -13.26 3.07
CA GLN A 36 13.64 -13.86 3.71
C GLN A 36 13.82 -13.38 5.15
N GLY A 37 13.55 -12.11 5.44
CA GLY A 37 13.59 -11.55 6.79
C GLY A 37 12.45 -12.07 7.70
N VAL A 38 11.30 -12.41 7.14
CA VAL A 38 10.13 -12.92 7.88
C VAL A 38 10.26 -14.41 8.20
N HIS A 39 10.95 -15.19 7.37
CA HIS A 39 11.13 -16.65 7.60
C HIS A 39 11.87 -17.04 8.88
N GLY A 40 12.44 -16.08 9.60
CA GLY A 40 12.91 -16.31 10.97
C GLY A 40 11.79 -16.52 12.00
N ARG A 41 10.53 -16.22 11.66
CA ARG A 41 9.34 -16.49 12.47
C ARG A 41 8.40 -17.37 11.65
N ARG A 42 8.39 -18.66 11.93
CA ARG A 42 7.49 -19.62 11.30
C ARG A 42 6.05 -19.19 11.48
N ARG A 43 5.39 -18.77 10.38
CA ARG A 43 3.95 -18.86 10.20
C ARG A 43 3.71 -19.49 8.84
N SER A 44 3.12 -20.68 8.85
CA SER A 44 2.68 -21.38 7.65
C SER A 44 1.50 -20.63 7.04
N GLY A 45 1.61 -20.24 5.77
CA GLY A 45 0.51 -19.68 4.99
C GLY A 45 -0.12 -20.73 4.11
N GLN A 46 -1.42 -20.57 3.86
CA GLN A 46 -2.38 -21.33 3.06
C GLN A 46 -3.01 -22.53 3.74
N GLY A 47 -4.30 -22.40 4.11
CA GLY A 47 -5.40 -23.39 4.06
C GLY A 47 -5.20 -24.85 4.48
N ASP A 48 -3.98 -25.27 4.79
CA ASP A 48 -3.59 -26.58 5.30
C ASP A 48 -2.99 -26.52 6.71
N ALA A 49 -3.03 -25.35 7.37
CA ALA A 49 -2.55 -25.25 8.74
C ALA A 49 -3.44 -26.11 9.63
N PHE A 50 -2.81 -27.06 10.29
CA PHE A 50 -3.46 -27.89 11.30
C PHE A 50 -3.94 -27.00 12.45
N TRP A 51 -5.26 -26.96 12.67
CA TRP A 51 -5.83 -26.27 13.82
C TRP A 51 -5.92 -27.22 15.02
N GLN A 52 -6.71 -28.29 14.87
CA GLN A 52 -6.92 -29.27 15.93
C GLN A 52 -7.45 -30.59 15.40
N PHE A 53 -7.37 -31.63 16.22
CA PHE A 53 -8.12 -32.85 16.00
C PHE A 53 -9.44 -32.77 16.76
N ARG A 54 -10.56 -32.99 16.07
CA ARG A 54 -11.88 -33.10 16.64
C ARG A 54 -12.40 -34.52 16.45
N PRO A 55 -13.14 -35.06 17.43
CA PRO A 55 -13.84 -36.34 17.23
C PRO A 55 -14.78 -36.30 16.01
N TYR A 56 -14.83 -37.39 15.27
CA TYR A 56 -15.77 -37.57 14.17
C TYR A 56 -17.21 -37.51 14.66
N LEU A 57 -18.06 -36.77 13.98
CA LEU A 57 -19.50 -36.70 14.22
C LEU A 57 -20.27 -37.25 13.00
N PRO A 58 -21.44 -37.89 13.19
CA PRO A 58 -22.28 -38.31 12.08
C PRO A 58 -22.62 -37.14 11.15
N GLY A 59 -22.28 -37.28 9.87
CA GLY A 59 -22.44 -36.24 8.86
C GLY A 59 -21.12 -35.62 8.38
N ASP A 60 -19.99 -35.90 9.04
CA ASP A 60 -18.68 -35.48 8.57
C ASP A 60 -18.23 -36.32 7.39
N ALA A 61 -17.54 -35.67 6.42
CA ALA A 61 -16.99 -36.38 5.26
C ALA A 61 -15.84 -37.31 5.64
N ALA A 62 -15.91 -38.58 5.28
CA ALA A 62 -14.89 -39.59 5.58
C ALA A 62 -13.48 -39.22 5.01
N SER A 63 -13.44 -38.41 3.95
CA SER A 63 -12.20 -37.92 3.34
C SER A 63 -11.41 -36.96 4.28
N ARG A 64 -12.04 -36.43 5.34
CA ARG A 64 -11.42 -35.54 6.32
C ARG A 64 -10.89 -36.27 7.54
N VAL A 65 -11.07 -37.60 7.62
CA VAL A 65 -10.60 -38.42 8.75
C VAL A 65 -9.06 -38.53 8.67
N ASP A 66 -8.39 -38.19 9.78
CA ASP A 66 -6.99 -38.48 9.97
C ASP A 66 -6.81 -39.90 10.53
N TRP A 67 -6.59 -40.85 9.62
CA TRP A 67 -6.44 -42.26 9.98
C TRP A 67 -5.20 -42.52 10.86
N ARG A 68 -4.17 -41.69 10.75
CA ARG A 68 -2.93 -41.84 11.54
C ARG A 68 -3.15 -41.47 13.00
N GLN A 69 -3.92 -40.40 13.24
CA GLN A 69 -4.30 -39.99 14.61
C GLN A 69 -5.36 -40.91 15.16
N SER A 70 -6.34 -41.32 14.38
CA SER A 70 -7.41 -42.24 14.79
C SER A 70 -6.86 -43.62 15.19
N ALA A 71 -5.81 -44.13 14.50
CA ALA A 71 -5.19 -45.40 14.80
C ALA A 71 -4.49 -45.44 16.19
N ARG A 72 -4.29 -44.32 16.84
CA ARG A 72 -3.66 -44.18 18.17
C ARG A 72 -4.67 -44.08 19.31
N SER A 73 -5.94 -44.17 19.02
CA SER A 73 -7.04 -43.94 19.96
C SER A 73 -8.27 -44.76 19.54
N ASP A 74 -9.13 -45.05 20.50
CA ASP A 74 -10.40 -45.74 20.25
C ASP A 74 -11.48 -44.84 19.59
N ARG A 75 -11.11 -43.62 19.15
CA ARG A 75 -12.02 -42.65 18.54
C ARG A 75 -11.47 -42.23 17.19
N VAL A 76 -12.39 -42.02 16.26
CA VAL A 76 -12.10 -41.47 14.93
C VAL A 76 -11.96 -39.95 15.04
N PHE A 77 -10.88 -39.42 14.52
CA PHE A 77 -10.59 -38.00 14.54
C PHE A 77 -10.63 -37.41 13.13
N ILE A 78 -11.17 -36.20 13.04
CA ILE A 78 -11.10 -35.34 11.87
C ILE A 78 -9.97 -34.33 12.09
N ARG A 79 -9.18 -34.11 11.07
CA ARG A 79 -8.25 -33.00 11.00
C ARG A 79 -9.04 -31.73 10.64
N GLU A 80 -9.17 -30.82 11.58
CA GLU A 80 -9.66 -29.47 11.31
C GLU A 80 -8.50 -28.60 10.86
N THR A 81 -8.66 -27.96 9.71
CA THR A 81 -7.76 -26.94 9.20
C THR A 81 -8.34 -25.57 9.52
N GLU A 82 -7.51 -24.62 9.90
CA GLU A 82 -7.92 -23.25 10.08
C GLU A 82 -8.34 -22.68 8.73
N TRP A 83 -9.58 -22.28 8.61
CA TRP A 83 -10.08 -21.64 7.40
C TRP A 83 -9.79 -20.14 7.50
N GLU A 84 -8.60 -19.72 7.14
CA GLU A 84 -8.34 -18.31 6.88
C GLU A 84 -9.09 -17.91 5.60
N ALA A 85 -10.22 -17.23 5.78
CA ALA A 85 -10.91 -16.61 4.65
C ALA A 85 -9.98 -15.54 4.08
N ALA A 86 -9.53 -15.74 2.82
CA ALA A 86 -8.66 -14.79 2.13
C ALA A 86 -9.22 -13.37 2.25
N GLN A 87 -8.46 -12.48 2.88
CA GLN A 87 -8.84 -11.09 3.07
C GLN A 87 -8.72 -10.32 1.74
N THR A 88 -9.55 -9.31 1.58
CA THR A 88 -9.40 -8.38 0.46
C THR A 88 -8.63 -7.17 0.93
N VAL A 89 -7.50 -6.91 0.28
CA VAL A 89 -6.68 -5.72 0.51
C VAL A 89 -6.78 -4.79 -0.70
N ALA A 90 -7.32 -3.59 -0.47
CA ALA A 90 -7.44 -2.54 -1.48
C ALA A 90 -6.20 -1.65 -1.43
N LEU A 91 -5.57 -1.41 -2.57
CA LEU A 91 -4.34 -0.64 -2.70
C LEU A 91 -4.58 0.60 -3.55
N TRP A 92 -4.07 1.73 -3.10
CA TRP A 92 -4.12 2.98 -3.82
C TRP A 92 -2.82 3.77 -3.62
N SER A 93 -2.34 4.39 -4.71
CA SER A 93 -1.26 5.38 -4.66
C SER A 93 -1.69 6.67 -5.34
N ALA A 94 -1.41 7.80 -4.69
CA ALA A 94 -1.73 9.10 -5.22
C ALA A 94 -0.96 9.40 -6.51
N ARG A 95 -1.61 10.15 -7.39
CA ARG A 95 -1.03 10.73 -8.59
C ARG A 95 -1.12 12.24 -8.51
N GLY A 96 -0.28 12.90 -9.24
CA GLY A 96 -0.33 14.34 -9.36
C GLY A 96 1.07 14.97 -9.39
N PRO A 97 1.12 16.28 -9.68
CA PRO A 97 2.40 16.97 -9.83
C PRO A 97 3.28 16.90 -8.59
N GLY A 98 2.70 17.00 -7.39
CA GLY A 98 3.44 16.86 -6.12
C GLY A 98 4.09 15.50 -5.94
N MET A 99 3.43 14.42 -6.37
CA MET A 99 3.98 13.06 -6.30
C MET A 99 5.06 12.80 -7.36
N ALA A 100 5.02 13.50 -8.50
CA ALA A 100 6.02 13.39 -9.57
C ALA A 100 7.35 14.10 -9.26
N TRP A 101 7.43 14.77 -8.10
CA TRP A 101 8.60 15.54 -7.70
C TRP A 101 9.68 14.69 -6.99
N ARG A 102 10.93 15.10 -7.14
CA ARG A 102 12.12 14.61 -6.42
C ARG A 102 13.13 15.74 -6.27
N SER A 103 13.89 15.74 -5.20
CA SER A 103 14.93 16.75 -4.93
C SER A 103 16.24 16.51 -5.65
N ARG A 104 16.54 15.28 -6.04
CA ARG A 104 17.77 14.86 -6.73
C ARG A 104 17.48 13.75 -7.73
N ASP A 105 18.14 13.79 -8.88
CA ASP A 105 17.96 12.78 -9.94
C ASP A 105 18.33 11.36 -9.53
N ALA A 106 19.18 11.21 -8.54
CA ALA A 106 19.56 9.91 -8.00
C ALA A 106 18.46 9.24 -7.14
N LEU A 107 17.44 10.02 -6.71
CA LEU A 107 16.32 9.52 -5.93
C LEU A 107 15.12 9.17 -6.84
N PRO A 108 14.32 8.19 -6.49
CA PRO A 108 13.03 8.01 -7.12
C PRO A 108 12.11 9.19 -6.80
N THR A 109 11.18 9.51 -7.69
CA THR A 109 10.06 10.39 -7.34
C THR A 109 9.21 9.76 -6.23
N LYS A 110 8.43 10.57 -5.52
CA LYS A 110 7.48 10.05 -4.52
C LYS A 110 6.51 9.03 -5.14
N GLN A 111 6.07 9.29 -6.38
CA GLN A 111 5.21 8.40 -7.13
C GLN A 111 5.88 7.07 -7.48
N GLU A 112 7.12 7.10 -7.99
CA GLU A 112 7.87 5.89 -8.29
C GLU A 112 8.06 5.04 -7.03
N ARG A 113 8.36 5.67 -5.88
CA ARG A 113 8.48 4.98 -4.59
C ARG A 113 7.15 4.42 -4.09
N ALA A 114 6.04 5.16 -4.26
CA ALA A 114 4.71 4.69 -3.90
C ALA A 114 4.32 3.45 -4.71
N ASP A 115 4.53 3.47 -6.03
CA ASP A 115 4.24 2.34 -6.91
C ASP A 115 5.10 1.12 -6.61
N GLU A 116 6.37 1.33 -6.31
CA GLU A 116 7.31 0.30 -5.91
C GLU A 116 6.84 -0.42 -4.64
N LEU A 117 6.47 0.34 -3.61
CA LEU A 117 5.96 -0.20 -2.34
C LEU A 117 4.59 -0.88 -2.53
N LEU A 118 3.69 -0.27 -3.31
CA LEU A 118 2.37 -0.83 -3.60
C LEU A 118 2.49 -2.19 -4.30
N LEU A 119 3.28 -2.27 -5.36
CA LEU A 119 3.45 -3.51 -6.10
C LEU A 119 4.22 -4.57 -5.31
N ALA A 120 5.21 -4.16 -4.50
CA ALA A 120 5.92 -5.08 -3.61
C ALA A 120 5.00 -5.66 -2.54
N LEU A 121 4.13 -4.83 -1.94
CA LEU A 121 3.10 -5.29 -1.01
C LEU A 121 2.10 -6.24 -1.71
N ALA A 122 1.64 -5.87 -2.90
CA ALA A 122 0.76 -6.72 -3.70
C ALA A 122 1.40 -8.09 -3.99
N ALA A 123 2.70 -8.12 -4.33
CA ALA A 123 3.42 -9.37 -4.56
C ALA A 123 3.45 -10.27 -3.31
N LEU A 124 3.65 -9.69 -2.10
CA LEU A 124 3.60 -10.42 -0.84
C LEU A 124 2.20 -11.00 -0.58
N LEU A 125 1.17 -10.16 -0.70
CA LEU A 125 -0.22 -10.54 -0.46
C LEU A 125 -0.70 -11.62 -1.44
N LEU A 126 -0.41 -11.46 -2.74
CA LEU A 126 -0.75 -12.46 -3.76
C LEU A 126 -0.03 -13.81 -3.55
N ARG A 127 1.21 -13.78 -3.02
CA ARG A 127 1.94 -15.00 -2.63
C ARG A 127 1.34 -15.65 -1.38
N GLY A 128 0.81 -14.85 -0.46
CA GLY A 128 0.10 -15.30 0.74
C GLY A 128 -1.31 -15.81 0.46
N GLY A 129 -1.80 -15.73 -0.78
CA GLY A 129 -3.16 -16.18 -1.14
C GLY A 129 -4.24 -15.13 -0.93
N GLU A 130 -3.87 -13.91 -0.56
CA GLU A 130 -4.79 -12.81 -0.35
C GLU A 130 -5.39 -12.28 -1.67
N ARG A 131 -6.54 -11.64 -1.57
CA ARG A 131 -7.19 -10.95 -2.67
C ARG A 131 -6.72 -9.50 -2.71
N VAL A 132 -6.02 -9.11 -3.75
CA VAL A 132 -5.55 -7.73 -3.92
C VAL A 132 -6.45 -7.00 -4.91
N ARG A 133 -6.82 -5.77 -4.59
CA ARG A 133 -7.62 -4.92 -5.46
C ARG A 133 -7.00 -3.53 -5.57
N ALA A 134 -6.68 -3.09 -6.78
CA ALA A 134 -6.43 -1.67 -7.00
C ALA A 134 -7.77 -0.92 -6.94
N PHE A 135 -7.82 0.24 -6.29
CA PHE A 135 -9.01 1.08 -6.32
C PHE A 135 -9.42 1.39 -7.77
N GLY A 136 -10.70 1.28 -8.07
CA GLY A 136 -11.21 1.44 -9.43
C GLY A 136 -11.11 0.20 -10.31
N ALA A 137 -10.34 -0.81 -9.95
CA ALA A 137 -10.25 -2.05 -10.73
C ALA A 137 -11.60 -2.80 -10.76
N PRO A 138 -11.97 -3.43 -11.89
CA PRO A 138 -13.27 -4.09 -12.02
C PRO A 138 -13.37 -5.36 -11.16
N ARG A 139 -12.25 -5.99 -10.83
CA ARG A 139 -12.18 -7.24 -10.06
C ARG A 139 -10.98 -7.27 -9.13
N ALA A 140 -10.98 -8.15 -8.17
CA ALA A 140 -9.81 -8.48 -7.37
C ALA A 140 -8.83 -9.35 -8.16
N PHE A 141 -7.56 -9.23 -7.83
CA PHE A 141 -6.46 -10.02 -8.37
C PHE A 141 -6.09 -11.11 -7.36
N ILE A 142 -5.85 -12.32 -7.83
CA ILE A 142 -5.57 -13.51 -7.01
C ILE A 142 -4.43 -14.29 -7.64
N GLY A 143 -3.53 -14.78 -6.78
CA GLY A 143 -2.39 -15.61 -7.18
C GLY A 143 -1.24 -14.81 -7.82
N ARG A 144 -0.06 -15.41 -7.83
CA ARG A 144 1.20 -14.73 -8.20
C ARG A 144 1.21 -14.15 -9.61
N ALA A 145 0.59 -14.83 -10.58
CA ALA A 145 0.53 -14.38 -11.96
C ALA A 145 -0.27 -13.07 -12.15
N ALA A 146 -1.05 -12.66 -11.14
CA ALA A 146 -1.89 -11.48 -11.22
C ALA A 146 -1.13 -10.16 -10.96
N LEU A 147 0.15 -10.19 -10.56
CA LEU A 147 0.93 -8.99 -10.27
C LEU A 147 1.11 -8.09 -11.50
N ALA A 148 1.50 -8.65 -12.64
CA ALA A 148 1.69 -7.87 -13.86
C ALA A 148 0.37 -7.25 -14.38
N PRO A 149 -0.76 -7.98 -14.46
CA PRO A 149 -2.06 -7.36 -14.72
C PRO A 149 -2.46 -6.29 -13.71
N LEU A 150 -2.18 -6.48 -12.41
CA LEU A 150 -2.45 -5.45 -11.38
C LEU A 150 -1.69 -4.15 -11.65
N ALA A 151 -0.42 -4.25 -12.05
CA ALA A 151 0.41 -3.10 -12.35
C ALA A 151 -0.18 -2.23 -13.48
N GLY A 152 -0.91 -2.82 -14.42
CA GLY A 152 -1.63 -2.10 -15.47
C GLY A 152 -2.87 -1.32 -14.98
N PHE A 153 -3.29 -1.54 -13.72
CA PHE A 153 -4.43 -0.84 -13.09
C PHE A 153 -3.99 0.16 -12.01
N LEU A 154 -2.73 0.57 -12.00
CA LEU A 154 -2.31 1.64 -11.08
C LEU A 154 -3.13 2.90 -11.37
N PRO A 155 -3.86 3.45 -10.36
CA PRO A 155 -4.77 4.55 -10.58
C PRO A 155 -4.03 5.82 -11.02
N GLU A 156 -4.65 6.59 -11.89
CA GLU A 156 -4.11 7.89 -12.34
C GLU A 156 -4.66 9.08 -11.53
N GLN A 157 -5.36 8.81 -10.44
CA GLN A 157 -6.10 9.82 -9.69
C GLN A 157 -5.32 10.33 -8.47
N ALA A 158 -5.37 11.64 -8.25
CA ALA A 158 -4.80 12.28 -7.06
C ALA A 158 -5.66 12.05 -5.80
N VAL A 159 -6.96 11.81 -5.98
CA VAL A 159 -7.94 11.61 -4.91
C VAL A 159 -8.32 10.15 -4.82
N ILE A 160 -8.50 9.65 -3.61
CA ILE A 160 -8.94 8.27 -3.38
C ILE A 160 -10.35 8.10 -3.97
N PRO A 161 -10.53 7.24 -5.00
CA PRO A 161 -11.84 7.07 -5.61
C PRO A 161 -12.77 6.28 -4.69
N SER A 162 -14.05 6.62 -4.71
CA SER A 162 -15.07 5.76 -4.13
C SER A 162 -15.14 4.44 -4.91
N ASP A 163 -15.06 3.31 -4.23
CA ASP A 163 -15.25 2.00 -4.86
C ASP A 163 -16.27 1.17 -4.08
N PRO A 164 -17.57 1.24 -4.45
CA PRO A 164 -18.65 0.52 -3.77
C PRO A 164 -18.54 -1.01 -3.91
N ARG A 165 -17.65 -1.49 -4.77
CA ARG A 165 -17.42 -2.94 -4.96
C ARG A 165 -16.46 -3.53 -3.94
N LEU A 166 -15.85 -2.69 -3.09
CA LEU A 166 -15.02 -3.18 -1.99
C LEU A 166 -15.90 -3.86 -0.94
N PRO A 167 -15.56 -5.07 -0.51
CA PRO A 167 -16.32 -5.74 0.54
C PRO A 167 -16.19 -4.96 1.85
N ARG A 168 -17.23 -5.01 2.67
CA ARG A 168 -17.14 -4.52 4.05
C ARG A 168 -16.01 -5.25 4.77
N HIS A 169 -15.28 -4.53 5.61
CA HIS A 169 -14.12 -5.04 6.34
C HIS A 169 -12.89 -5.35 5.46
N ALA A 170 -12.88 -4.96 4.17
CA ALA A 170 -11.65 -4.97 3.40
C ALA A 170 -10.62 -4.05 4.05
N ARG A 171 -9.34 -4.41 3.93
CA ARG A 171 -8.24 -3.55 4.35
C ARG A 171 -7.88 -2.60 3.22
N ALA A 172 -7.57 -1.36 3.56
CA ALA A 172 -7.07 -0.39 2.58
C ALA A 172 -5.64 0.05 2.93
N VAL A 173 -4.75 0.08 1.95
CA VAL A 173 -3.41 0.66 2.10
C VAL A 173 -3.25 1.80 1.11
N LEU A 174 -2.98 2.98 1.64
CA LEU A 174 -3.01 4.24 0.93
C LEU A 174 -1.61 4.87 0.94
N PHE A 175 -1.08 5.16 -0.24
CA PHE A 175 0.24 5.75 -0.43
C PHE A 175 0.09 7.14 -1.03
N SER A 176 0.55 8.18 -0.34
CA SER A 176 0.54 9.57 -0.82
C SER A 176 1.53 10.40 -0.01
N ASP A 177 1.78 11.62 -0.42
CA ASP A 177 2.47 12.61 0.42
C ASP A 177 1.55 13.19 1.51
N PHE A 178 0.22 13.13 1.33
CA PHE A 178 -0.79 13.65 2.26
C PHE A 178 -0.48 15.06 2.76
N LEU A 179 0.05 15.92 1.87
CA LEU A 179 0.37 17.32 2.18
C LEU A 179 -0.83 18.27 1.94
N ALA A 180 -1.92 17.77 1.37
CA ALA A 180 -3.18 18.50 1.26
C ALA A 180 -3.72 18.90 2.65
N PRO A 181 -4.59 19.90 2.76
CA PRO A 181 -5.24 20.26 4.01
C PRO A 181 -5.87 19.06 4.71
N LEU A 182 -5.72 18.97 6.05
CA LEU A 182 -6.22 17.82 6.82
C LEU A 182 -7.72 17.56 6.63
N GLU A 183 -8.50 18.59 6.36
CA GLU A 183 -9.95 18.43 6.11
C GLU A 183 -10.26 17.67 4.82
N GLU A 184 -9.45 17.83 3.79
CA GLU A 184 -9.59 17.06 2.55
C GLU A 184 -9.25 15.58 2.79
N THR A 185 -8.14 15.31 3.49
CA THR A 185 -7.75 13.95 3.87
C THR A 185 -8.80 13.33 4.81
N ARG A 186 -9.37 14.14 5.74
CA ARG A 186 -10.47 13.71 6.62
C ARG A 186 -11.67 13.24 5.82
N ALA A 187 -12.11 14.01 4.84
CA ALA A 187 -13.26 13.67 4.02
C ALA A 187 -13.05 12.33 3.29
N GLN A 188 -11.86 12.12 2.72
CA GLN A 188 -11.52 10.90 2.00
C GLN A 188 -11.46 9.67 2.93
N LEU A 189 -10.74 9.76 4.06
CA LEU A 189 -10.63 8.65 5.01
C LEU A 189 -11.97 8.34 5.69
N ALA A 190 -12.77 9.36 6.01
CA ALA A 190 -14.10 9.17 6.58
C ALA A 190 -15.05 8.45 5.63
N ALA A 191 -14.98 8.74 4.32
CA ALA A 191 -15.75 8.03 3.30
C ALA A 191 -15.38 6.54 3.25
N LEU A 192 -14.11 6.19 3.37
CA LEU A 192 -13.66 4.79 3.44
C LEU A 192 -14.11 4.12 4.75
N ALA A 193 -13.95 4.81 5.87
CA ALA A 193 -14.38 4.30 7.18
C ALA A 193 -15.90 4.06 7.23
N ALA A 194 -16.70 4.93 6.61
CA ALA A 194 -18.16 4.77 6.49
C ALA A 194 -18.55 3.53 5.67
N GLN A 195 -17.71 3.10 4.72
CA GLN A 195 -17.87 1.83 4.00
C GLN A 195 -17.44 0.60 4.83
N GLY A 196 -16.93 0.81 6.05
CA GLY A 196 -16.43 -0.23 6.93
C GLY A 196 -14.98 -0.65 6.65
N LEU A 197 -14.23 0.12 5.83
CA LEU A 197 -12.82 -0.15 5.58
C LEU A 197 -11.96 0.36 6.74
N ARG A 198 -10.88 -0.36 6.98
CA ARG A 198 -9.79 0.00 7.90
C ARG A 198 -8.47 -0.24 7.18
N GLY A 199 -7.36 0.18 7.74
CA GLY A 199 -6.09 -0.14 7.11
C GLY A 199 -4.94 0.80 7.49
N HIS A 200 -4.16 1.17 6.48
CA HIS A 200 -2.89 1.85 6.69
C HIS A 200 -2.72 3.03 5.75
N VAL A 201 -2.28 4.15 6.29
CA VAL A 201 -1.87 5.36 5.57
C VAL A 201 -0.36 5.45 5.64
N LEU A 202 0.32 5.42 4.49
CA LEU A 202 1.76 5.61 4.39
C LEU A 202 2.04 6.94 3.70
N GLN A 203 2.54 7.91 4.46
CA GLN A 203 3.03 9.16 3.93
C GLN A 203 4.40 8.95 3.29
N ILE A 204 4.57 9.39 2.04
CA ILE A 204 5.83 9.30 1.31
C ILE A 204 6.32 10.72 1.02
N LEU A 205 7.49 11.06 1.53
CA LEU A 205 8.12 12.35 1.34
C LEU A 205 9.51 12.21 0.75
N ASP A 206 9.93 13.22 0.03
CA ASP A 206 11.33 13.39 -0.32
C ASP A 206 12.11 13.93 0.90
N SER A 207 13.38 13.54 1.03
CA SER A 207 14.22 13.98 2.16
C SER A 207 14.37 15.50 2.24
N ALA A 208 14.32 16.20 1.12
CA ALA A 208 14.40 17.66 1.09
C ALA A 208 13.08 18.33 1.55
N GLU A 209 11.94 17.66 1.43
CA GLU A 209 10.67 18.13 2.00
C GLU A 209 10.69 18.09 3.55
N GLU A 210 11.43 17.17 4.15
CA GLU A 210 11.57 17.11 5.60
C GLU A 210 12.60 18.09 6.15
N THR A 211 13.76 18.14 5.51
CA THR A 211 14.92 18.83 6.07
C THR A 211 15.05 20.26 5.58
N LEU A 212 14.42 20.59 4.44
CA LEU A 212 14.55 21.88 3.73
C LEU A 212 16.01 22.30 3.59
N PRO A 213 16.88 21.51 2.92
CA PRO A 213 18.34 21.66 2.97
C PRO A 213 18.87 22.82 2.12
N PHE A 214 17.96 23.61 1.55
CA PHE A 214 18.29 24.72 0.66
C PHE A 214 18.89 25.90 1.44
N ALA A 215 19.67 26.75 0.77
CA ALA A 215 20.30 27.92 1.32
C ALA A 215 20.13 29.14 0.41
N GLY A 216 20.07 30.35 1.02
CA GLY A 216 19.98 31.60 0.30
C GLY A 216 18.60 31.91 -0.25
N HIS A 217 18.58 32.58 -1.41
CA HIS A 217 17.35 32.97 -2.09
C HIS A 217 16.81 31.80 -2.94
N ILE A 218 15.62 31.31 -2.59
CA ILE A 218 14.97 30.18 -3.28
C ILE A 218 13.62 30.63 -3.80
N ARG A 219 13.29 30.21 -5.00
CA ARG A 219 11.96 30.36 -5.60
C ARG A 219 11.27 29.00 -5.55
N PHE A 220 10.20 28.91 -4.79
CA PHE A 220 9.33 27.74 -4.81
C PHE A 220 8.29 27.87 -5.92
N GLU A 221 8.11 26.82 -6.66
CA GLU A 221 7.08 26.71 -7.68
C GLU A 221 6.11 25.60 -7.25
N ASP A 222 4.83 25.90 -7.28
CA ASP A 222 3.81 24.90 -7.04
C ASP A 222 3.68 24.01 -8.28
N PRO A 223 3.97 22.69 -8.17
CA PRO A 223 3.82 21.78 -9.30
C PRO A 223 2.40 21.73 -9.87
N ALA A 224 1.38 22.14 -9.10
CA ALA A 224 -0.01 22.23 -9.54
C ALA A 224 -0.33 23.53 -10.28
N GLY A 225 0.65 24.43 -10.47
CA GLY A 225 0.49 25.66 -11.25
C GLY A 225 0.11 26.89 -10.43
N GLY A 226 0.37 26.88 -9.12
CA GLY A 226 0.23 28.04 -8.25
C GLY A 226 1.24 29.17 -8.55
N ALA A 227 0.98 30.36 -7.98
CA ALA A 227 1.94 31.47 -8.11
C ALA A 227 3.28 31.13 -7.42
N PRO A 228 4.42 31.39 -8.09
CA PRO A 228 5.72 31.12 -7.48
C PRO A 228 5.96 32.01 -6.26
N ALA A 229 6.49 31.41 -5.19
CA ALA A 229 6.81 32.08 -3.95
C ALA A 229 8.32 32.29 -3.79
N PRO A 230 8.85 33.51 -4.02
CA PRO A 230 10.24 33.82 -3.77
C PRO A 230 10.49 33.95 -2.25
N ILE A 231 11.44 33.17 -1.75
CA ILE A 231 11.87 33.21 -0.34
C ILE A 231 13.29 33.78 -0.29
N PRO A 232 13.48 34.99 0.24
CA PRO A 232 14.80 35.67 0.26
C PRO A 232 15.85 34.96 1.12
N ARG A 233 15.42 34.32 2.20
CA ARG A 233 16.29 33.57 3.12
C ARG A 233 15.58 32.34 3.61
N ILE A 234 15.82 31.22 2.95
CA ILE A 234 15.16 29.94 3.27
C ILE A 234 15.53 29.43 4.66
N GLU A 235 16.73 29.74 5.13
CA GLU A 235 17.22 29.34 6.46
C GLU A 235 16.35 29.91 7.58
N ALA A 236 15.84 31.14 7.41
CA ALA A 236 14.95 31.77 8.39
C ALA A 236 13.58 31.07 8.48
N LEU A 237 13.14 30.44 7.38
CA LEU A 237 11.86 29.74 7.33
C LEU A 237 11.97 28.29 7.80
N ARG A 238 13.15 27.68 7.76
CA ARG A 238 13.35 26.25 7.99
C ARG A 238 12.72 25.74 9.27
N GLY A 239 12.97 26.41 10.39
CA GLY A 239 12.41 26.00 11.69
C GLY A 239 10.90 26.07 11.74
N ALA A 240 10.29 27.13 11.20
CA ALA A 240 8.85 27.30 11.15
C ALA A 240 8.20 26.24 10.22
N TYR A 241 8.81 25.96 9.10
CA TYR A 241 8.37 24.92 8.17
C TYR A 241 8.41 23.53 8.81
N GLN A 242 9.53 23.16 9.43
CA GLN A 242 9.66 21.85 10.09
C GLN A 242 8.65 21.69 11.23
N ALA A 243 8.41 22.74 12.01
CA ALA A 243 7.38 22.74 13.04
C ALA A 243 5.96 22.60 12.44
N ALA A 244 5.69 23.23 11.30
CA ALA A 244 4.41 23.10 10.61
C ALA A 244 4.22 21.68 10.06
N LEU A 245 5.25 21.09 9.44
CA LEU A 245 5.22 19.71 8.95
C LEU A 245 5.01 18.71 10.09
N ALA A 246 5.69 18.90 11.23
CA ALA A 246 5.51 18.05 12.40
C ALA A 246 4.06 18.11 12.92
N ARG A 247 3.49 19.30 13.10
CA ARG A 247 2.07 19.45 13.49
C ARG A 247 1.12 18.82 12.47
N HIS A 248 1.38 18.98 11.19
CA HIS A 248 0.57 18.36 10.15
C HIS A 248 0.59 16.82 10.25
N ARG A 249 1.77 16.23 10.47
CA ARG A 249 1.93 14.77 10.68
C ARG A 249 1.22 14.26 11.92
N GLU A 250 1.33 15.00 13.02
CA GLU A 250 0.60 14.69 14.28
C GLU A 250 -0.91 14.71 14.04
N GLY A 251 -1.40 15.74 13.35
CA GLY A 251 -2.82 15.85 12.97
C GLY A 251 -3.26 14.70 12.06
N LEU A 252 -2.44 14.33 11.07
CA LEU A 252 -2.72 13.24 10.16
C LEU A 252 -2.72 11.88 10.88
N ALA A 253 -1.77 11.65 11.80
CA ALA A 253 -1.71 10.45 12.62
C ALA A 253 -2.94 10.31 13.53
N ALA A 254 -3.32 11.38 14.21
CA ALA A 254 -4.52 11.42 15.07
C ALA A 254 -5.80 11.19 14.25
N LEU A 255 -5.90 11.83 13.09
CA LEU A 255 -7.02 11.67 12.16
C LEU A 255 -7.13 10.21 11.68
N ALA A 256 -6.05 9.65 11.18
CA ALA A 256 -6.03 8.27 10.70
C ALA A 256 -6.48 7.30 11.82
N LEU A 257 -5.91 7.43 13.00
CA LEU A 257 -6.25 6.59 14.16
C LEU A 257 -7.72 6.69 14.54
N SER A 258 -8.30 7.89 14.56
CA SER A 258 -9.71 8.12 14.89
C SER A 258 -10.69 7.45 13.92
N LEU A 259 -10.24 7.20 12.69
CA LEU A 259 -11.02 6.56 11.62
C LEU A 259 -10.67 5.07 11.41
N GLY A 260 -9.86 4.49 12.28
CA GLY A 260 -9.49 3.07 12.22
C GLY A 260 -8.36 2.77 11.23
N PHE A 261 -7.55 3.77 10.88
CA PHE A 261 -6.36 3.61 10.07
C PHE A 261 -5.10 3.80 10.91
N SER A 262 -4.08 3.03 10.67
CA SER A 262 -2.75 3.35 11.19
C SER A 262 -2.02 4.32 10.26
N PHE A 263 -1.05 5.03 10.79
CA PHE A 263 -0.23 5.98 10.06
C PHE A 263 1.25 5.64 10.18
N ALA A 264 1.98 5.79 9.10
CA ALA A 264 3.43 5.70 9.07
C ALA A 264 4.01 6.65 8.01
N THR A 265 5.30 6.94 8.09
CA THR A 265 6.02 7.77 7.13
C THR A 265 7.15 6.98 6.48
N HIS A 266 7.45 7.30 5.23
CA HIS A 266 8.60 6.77 4.50
C HIS A 266 9.25 7.88 3.69
N ARG A 267 10.58 7.91 3.65
CA ARG A 267 11.34 8.84 2.83
C ARG A 267 11.91 8.15 1.60
N THR A 268 11.94 8.87 0.49
CA THR A 268 12.42 8.32 -0.79
C THR A 268 13.90 7.94 -0.79
N ASP A 269 14.72 8.51 0.10
CA ASP A 269 16.13 8.19 0.30
C ASP A 269 16.39 6.96 1.19
N GLN A 270 15.33 6.41 1.80
CA GLN A 270 15.42 5.21 2.64
C GLN A 270 15.13 3.94 1.83
N PRO A 271 15.71 2.79 2.24
CA PRO A 271 15.36 1.49 1.66
C PRO A 271 13.87 1.18 1.82
N PRO A 272 13.17 0.74 0.77
CA PRO A 272 11.74 0.45 0.82
C PRO A 272 11.40 -0.79 1.65
N GLU A 273 12.36 -1.69 1.87
CA GLU A 273 12.16 -2.98 2.54
C GLU A 273 11.66 -2.83 3.98
N LEU A 274 12.17 -1.83 4.71
CA LEU A 274 11.75 -1.58 6.10
C LEU A 274 10.29 -1.10 6.18
N ALA A 275 9.90 -0.20 5.29
CA ALA A 275 8.52 0.28 5.23
C ALA A 275 7.56 -0.84 4.81
N LEU A 276 7.97 -1.66 3.84
CA LEU A 276 7.19 -2.80 3.38
C LEU A 276 7.02 -3.85 4.48
N LEU A 277 8.09 -4.18 5.21
CA LEU A 277 8.04 -5.11 6.32
C LEU A 277 7.07 -4.64 7.41
N ALA A 278 7.16 -3.36 7.79
CA ALA A 278 6.27 -2.77 8.79
C ALA A 278 4.79 -2.79 8.35
N LEU A 279 4.50 -2.50 7.08
CA LEU A 279 3.15 -2.59 6.53
C LEU A 279 2.63 -4.02 6.52
N PHE A 280 3.44 -4.97 6.06
CA PHE A 280 3.08 -6.37 5.98
C PHE A 280 2.76 -6.95 7.36
N GLN A 281 3.62 -6.70 8.37
CA GLN A 281 3.39 -7.13 9.75
C GLN A 281 2.11 -6.57 10.36
N ARG A 282 1.77 -5.32 10.03
CA ARG A 282 0.52 -4.71 10.51
C ARG A 282 -0.72 -5.33 9.86
N LEU A 283 -0.64 -5.73 8.61
CA LEU A 283 -1.73 -6.43 7.92
C LEU A 283 -1.94 -7.84 8.46
N GLU A 284 -0.87 -8.55 8.87
CA GLU A 284 -0.97 -9.89 9.49
C GLU A 284 -1.47 -9.87 10.94
N GLY A 285 -1.20 -8.81 11.68
CA GLY A 285 -1.45 -8.72 13.13
C GLY A 285 -2.79 -8.08 13.52
N SER A 286 -3.66 -7.78 12.54
CA SER A 286 -4.89 -7.00 12.79
C SER A 286 -6.16 -7.79 12.60
#